data_3a1d3c6725f7c7b530ee7f99edda2e5f
#
_entry.id   3a1d3c6725f7c7b530ee7f99edda2e5f
#
_cell.length_a   1.000
_cell.length_b   1.000
_cell.length_c   1.000
_cell.angle_alpha   90.00
_cell.angle_beta   90.00
_cell.angle_gamma   90.00
#
_symmetry.space_group_name_H-M   'P 1'
#
loop_
_entity.id
_entity.type
_entity.pdbx_description
1 polymer ?
#
loop_
_entity_poly.entity_id
_entity_poly.type
_entity_poly.pdbx_seq_one_letter_code
_entity_poly.pdbx_strand_id
1 'polypeptide(L)'
;QSEYFYGNVFATGNVSITGPISSLVLNVDAVTAKTGELHIPIASTTTSGSSDLLKFTEIEQEVFIDPYEVMISRMNNKSTSANDFLVNLHINANPDVTAFVEIDKASGHMISGRGNGTLELVANEDMFTINGDYTLTGGNYKFVALGLVNRDFEIQDGSSVTFNGDLMETSLDIDALYKTKASLS
;
A
#
# COMPACT_ATOMS: atom_id res chain seq x y z
N GLN A 1 -13.26 -1.49 -0.36
CA GLN A 1 -11.97 -2.08 -0.72
C GLN A 1 -10.91 -1.14 -0.21
N SER A 2 -9.90 -1.66 0.49
CA SER A 2 -8.75 -0.86 0.90
C SER A 2 -8.08 -0.27 -0.34
N GLU A 3 -7.72 1.00 -0.30
CA GLU A 3 -6.95 1.63 -1.38
C GLU A 3 -5.48 1.19 -1.37
N TYR A 4 -5.01 0.64 -0.23
CA TYR A 4 -3.60 0.31 -0.01
C TYR A 4 -3.23 -1.12 -0.40
N PHE A 5 -4.15 -2.07 -0.27
CA PHE A 5 -3.90 -3.48 -0.60
C PHE A 5 -5.18 -4.28 -0.77
N TYR A 6 -5.09 -5.36 -1.56
CA TYR A 6 -6.17 -6.34 -1.74
C TYR A 6 -5.58 -7.72 -2.05
N GLY A 7 -6.40 -8.77 -1.93
CA GLY A 7 -5.98 -10.14 -2.21
C GLY A 7 -6.54 -11.14 -1.23
N ASN A 8 -5.93 -12.31 -1.19
CA ASN A 8 -6.31 -13.40 -0.31
C ASN A 8 -5.06 -14.03 0.30
N VAL A 9 -4.81 -13.73 1.56
CA VAL A 9 -3.66 -14.24 2.31
C VAL A 9 -4.17 -15.04 3.50
N PHE A 10 -3.67 -16.25 3.65
CA PHE A 10 -3.93 -17.10 4.81
C PHE A 10 -2.77 -16.98 5.79
N ALA A 11 -3.10 -16.82 7.05
CA ALA A 11 -2.13 -16.76 8.11
C ALA A 11 -2.60 -17.54 9.35
N THR A 12 -1.65 -17.97 10.16
CA THR A 12 -1.89 -18.57 11.47
C THR A 12 -1.20 -17.70 12.52
N GLY A 13 -1.89 -17.41 13.62
CA GLY A 13 -1.32 -16.53 14.63
C GLY A 13 -2.27 -16.22 15.77
N ASN A 14 -1.91 -15.20 16.53
CA ASN A 14 -2.66 -14.73 17.68
C ASN A 14 -3.25 -13.35 17.37
N VAL A 15 -4.47 -13.14 17.82
CA VAL A 15 -5.17 -11.86 17.69
C VAL A 15 -5.64 -11.43 19.06
N SER A 16 -5.35 -10.19 19.45
CA SER A 16 -5.89 -9.58 20.66
C SER A 16 -6.53 -8.22 20.37
N ILE A 17 -7.66 -7.96 20.99
CA ILE A 17 -8.37 -6.69 20.92
C ILE A 17 -8.41 -6.12 22.32
N THR A 18 -7.92 -4.90 22.49
CA THR A 18 -7.82 -4.22 23.79
C THR A 18 -8.31 -2.78 23.69
N GLY A 19 -8.64 -2.18 24.81
CA GLY A 19 -9.06 -0.78 24.90
C GLY A 19 -10.59 -0.60 25.07
N PRO A 20 -11.02 0.62 25.33
CA PRO A 20 -12.44 0.97 25.37
C PRO A 20 -13.05 0.94 23.96
N ILE A 21 -14.38 0.78 23.86
CA ILE A 21 -15.08 0.72 22.56
C ILE A 21 -14.82 1.97 21.69
N SER A 22 -14.52 3.10 22.32
CA SER A 22 -14.19 4.35 21.61
C SER A 22 -12.75 4.43 21.10
N SER A 23 -11.86 3.51 21.54
CA SER A 23 -10.46 3.49 21.13
C SER A 23 -9.93 2.05 21.25
N LEU A 24 -10.20 1.27 20.22
CA LEU A 24 -9.81 -0.14 20.17
C LEU A 24 -8.43 -0.31 19.54
N VAL A 25 -7.63 -1.18 20.13
CA VAL A 25 -6.34 -1.59 19.60
C VAL A 25 -6.41 -3.07 19.22
N LEU A 26 -6.21 -3.38 17.96
CA LEU A 26 -6.08 -4.73 17.43
C LEU A 26 -4.60 -5.05 17.30
N ASN A 27 -4.14 -6.05 18.01
CA ASN A 27 -2.77 -6.58 17.85
C ASN A 27 -2.85 -7.96 17.23
N VAL A 28 -2.07 -8.18 16.18
CA VAL A 28 -2.00 -9.42 15.42
C VAL A 28 -0.56 -9.85 15.27
N ASP A 29 -0.25 -11.06 15.74
CA ASP A 29 1.01 -11.75 15.46
C ASP A 29 0.70 -12.93 14.55
N ALA A 30 1.19 -12.92 13.32
CA ALA A 30 0.83 -13.91 12.33
C ALA A 30 2.02 -14.42 11.52
N VAL A 31 1.89 -15.67 11.07
CA VAL A 31 2.79 -16.30 10.10
C VAL A 31 1.95 -16.70 8.90
N THR A 32 2.39 -16.37 7.69
CA THR A 32 1.71 -16.79 6.48
C THR A 32 1.70 -18.32 6.35
N ALA A 33 0.58 -18.92 5.94
CA ALA A 33 0.35 -20.34 6.16
C ALA A 33 -0.07 -21.15 4.93
N LYS A 34 -0.37 -20.55 3.81
CA LYS A 34 -0.79 -21.24 2.57
C LYS A 34 -0.55 -20.35 1.37
N THR A 35 -0.63 -20.95 0.19
CA THR A 35 -0.62 -20.22 -1.07
C THR A 35 -1.68 -19.12 -1.07
N GLY A 36 -1.23 -17.90 -1.29
CA GLY A 36 -2.06 -16.71 -1.31
C GLY A 36 -1.47 -15.64 -2.21
N GLU A 37 -2.25 -14.60 -2.43
CA GLU A 37 -1.86 -13.45 -3.24
C GLU A 37 -2.17 -12.16 -2.51
N LEU A 38 -1.21 -11.24 -2.50
CA LEU A 38 -1.32 -9.90 -1.95
C LEU A 38 -0.99 -8.88 -3.02
N HIS A 39 -1.91 -8.00 -3.34
CA HIS A 39 -1.72 -6.91 -4.28
C HIS A 39 -1.57 -5.59 -3.53
N ILE A 40 -0.52 -4.86 -3.85
CA ILE A 40 -0.18 -3.55 -3.28
C ILE A 40 -0.15 -2.56 -4.45
N PRO A 41 -1.25 -1.82 -4.72
CA PRO A 41 -1.23 -0.78 -5.72
C PRO A 41 -0.42 0.40 -5.21
N ILE A 42 0.69 0.71 -5.88
CA ILE A 42 1.35 1.99 -5.70
C ILE A 42 0.51 2.97 -6.52
N ALA A 43 -0.39 3.69 -5.85
CA ALA A 43 -1.13 4.74 -6.50
C ALA A 43 -0.11 5.74 -7.05
N SER A 44 0.20 5.63 -8.34
CA SER A 44 0.64 6.81 -9.06
C SER A 44 -0.52 7.79 -8.93
N THR A 45 -0.40 8.77 -8.06
CA THR A 45 -1.21 9.98 -8.12
C THR A 45 -0.82 10.73 -9.39
N THR A 46 -0.98 10.12 -10.54
CA THR A 46 -1.38 10.83 -11.71
C THR A 46 -2.82 11.22 -11.42
N THR A 47 -2.97 12.29 -10.65
CA THR A 47 -4.05 13.22 -10.91
C THR A 47 -4.04 13.31 -12.42
N SER A 48 -4.97 12.60 -13.06
CA SER A 48 -5.35 12.91 -14.42
C SER A 48 -5.66 14.39 -14.34
N GLY A 49 -4.73 15.22 -14.80
CA GLY A 49 -4.97 16.62 -14.90
C GLY A 49 -6.22 16.72 -15.76
N SER A 50 -7.39 16.77 -15.13
CA SER A 50 -8.47 17.51 -15.69
C SER A 50 -7.81 18.83 -16.03
N SER A 51 -7.64 19.07 -17.30
CA SER A 51 -7.19 20.35 -17.82
C SER A 51 -8.17 21.37 -17.27
N ASP A 52 -7.84 21.88 -16.12
CA ASP A 52 -8.56 22.97 -15.45
C ASP A 52 -8.18 24.27 -16.17
N LEU A 53 -8.55 24.28 -17.49
CA LEU A 53 -8.48 25.47 -18.34
C LEU A 53 -9.63 26.43 -18.05
N LEU A 54 -10.51 26.09 -17.12
CA LEU A 54 -11.60 26.96 -16.67
C LEU A 54 -11.53 27.08 -15.15
N LYS A 55 -10.61 27.88 -14.66
CA LYS A 55 -10.64 28.38 -13.29
C LYS A 55 -11.79 29.36 -13.18
N PHE A 56 -12.99 28.85 -12.82
CA PHE A 56 -14.06 29.74 -12.37
C PHE A 56 -13.57 30.40 -11.09
N THR A 57 -13.21 31.66 -11.17
CA THR A 57 -13.00 32.50 -10.01
C THR A 57 -14.40 32.70 -9.42
N GLU A 58 -14.77 31.92 -8.41
CA GLU A 58 -15.87 32.30 -7.54
C GLU A 58 -15.44 33.64 -6.90
N ILE A 59 -16.25 34.64 -7.17
CA ILE A 59 -16.16 35.92 -6.46
C ILE A 59 -16.48 35.54 -5.00
N GLU A 60 -15.48 35.65 -4.13
CA GLU A 60 -15.70 35.56 -2.68
C GLU A 60 -16.75 36.63 -2.32
N GLN A 61 -18.02 36.20 -2.22
CA GLN A 61 -18.97 36.93 -1.42
C GLN A 61 -18.42 36.81 0.02
N GLU A 62 -18.12 37.94 0.63
CA GLU A 62 -17.88 38.00 2.06
C GLU A 62 -19.13 37.44 2.77
N VAL A 63 -19.08 36.13 3.03
CA VAL A 63 -20.09 35.49 3.88
C VAL A 63 -19.86 36.03 5.28
N PHE A 64 -20.75 36.91 5.72
CA PHE A 64 -20.78 37.35 7.09
C PHE A 64 -21.04 36.10 7.95
N ILE A 65 -19.99 35.50 8.45
CA ILE A 65 -20.06 34.31 9.32
C ILE A 65 -20.47 34.84 10.71
N ASP A 66 -21.68 34.59 11.12
CA ASP A 66 -22.17 34.91 12.46
C ASP A 66 -21.26 34.19 13.49
N PRO A 67 -20.57 34.95 14.37
CA PRO A 67 -19.72 34.35 15.41
C PRO A 67 -20.44 33.31 16.27
N TYR A 68 -21.78 33.40 16.36
CA TYR A 68 -22.61 32.49 17.12
C TYR A 68 -22.73 31.13 16.41
N GLU A 69 -22.86 31.11 15.09
CA GLU A 69 -22.86 29.86 14.29
C GLU A 69 -21.50 29.14 14.33
N VAL A 70 -20.41 29.88 14.33
CA VAL A 70 -19.08 29.32 14.53
C VAL A 70 -18.92 28.68 15.91
N MET A 71 -19.52 29.29 16.93
CA MET A 71 -19.49 28.75 18.30
C MET A 71 -20.36 27.49 18.42
N ILE A 72 -21.54 27.49 17.80
CA ILE A 72 -22.44 26.32 17.77
C ILE A 72 -21.82 25.17 16.95
N SER A 73 -21.23 25.45 15.81
CA SER A 73 -20.53 24.41 15.00
C SER A 73 -19.34 23.82 15.75
N ARG A 74 -18.59 24.61 16.52
CA ARG A 74 -17.53 24.11 17.40
C ARG A 74 -18.04 23.29 18.58
N MET A 75 -19.23 23.62 19.09
CA MET A 75 -19.87 22.83 20.15
C MET A 75 -20.48 21.53 19.60
N ASN A 76 -21.02 21.56 18.38
CA ASN A 76 -21.60 20.38 17.73
C ASN A 76 -20.51 19.46 17.12
N ASN A 77 -19.36 19.98 16.71
CA ASN A 77 -18.20 19.17 16.27
C ASN A 77 -17.48 18.45 17.42
N LYS A 78 -17.97 18.55 18.64
CA LYS A 78 -17.40 17.84 19.80
C LYS A 78 -17.99 16.45 20.00
N SER A 79 -18.70 15.88 19.04
CA SER A 79 -19.26 14.54 19.16
C SER A 79 -19.52 13.84 17.82
N THR A 80 -18.49 13.72 17.00
CA THR A 80 -18.28 12.45 16.33
C THR A 80 -16.98 11.91 16.91
N SER A 81 -17.12 11.10 17.95
CA SER A 81 -16.08 10.16 18.33
C SER A 81 -15.89 9.28 17.10
N ALA A 82 -14.96 9.64 16.22
CA ALA A 82 -14.35 8.66 15.36
C ALA A 82 -13.86 7.58 16.33
N ASN A 83 -14.38 6.37 16.20
CA ASN A 83 -13.88 5.23 16.95
C ASN A 83 -12.43 5.08 16.51
N ASP A 84 -11.53 5.48 17.39
CA ASP A 84 -10.09 5.42 17.10
C ASP A 84 -9.71 3.94 17.08
N PHE A 85 -9.54 3.38 15.88
CA PHE A 85 -9.22 1.97 15.70
C PHE A 85 -7.78 1.86 15.22
N LEU A 86 -6.89 1.37 16.09
CA LEU A 86 -5.48 1.15 15.79
C LEU A 86 -5.24 -0.33 15.51
N VAL A 87 -4.58 -0.63 14.41
CA VAL A 87 -4.14 -1.97 14.05
C VAL A 87 -2.62 -2.03 14.14
N ASN A 88 -2.11 -2.93 14.96
CA ASN A 88 -0.70 -3.34 14.99
C ASN A 88 -0.63 -4.76 14.45
N LEU A 89 0.08 -4.96 13.35
CA LEU A 89 0.20 -6.25 12.69
C LEU A 89 1.68 -6.61 12.54
N HIS A 90 2.08 -7.67 13.20
CA HIS A 90 3.40 -8.28 13.07
C HIS A 90 3.27 -9.56 12.24
N ILE A 91 3.90 -9.58 11.07
CA ILE A 91 3.79 -10.68 10.11
C ILE A 91 5.17 -11.30 9.87
N ASN A 92 5.27 -12.60 10.07
CA ASN A 92 6.35 -13.41 9.51
C ASN A 92 5.87 -13.99 8.18
N ALA A 93 6.34 -13.39 7.10
CA ALA A 93 6.03 -13.82 5.75
C ALA A 93 6.95 -14.98 5.34
N ASN A 94 6.37 -15.94 4.61
CA ASN A 94 7.08 -17.06 3.98
C ASN A 94 6.79 -17.10 2.47
N PRO A 95 7.49 -17.92 1.67
CA PRO A 95 7.35 -17.95 0.21
C PRO A 95 6.02 -18.53 -0.31
N ASP A 96 5.10 -18.93 0.57
CA ASP A 96 3.79 -19.45 0.16
C ASP A 96 2.87 -18.36 -0.39
N VAL A 97 3.13 -17.10 -0.04
CA VAL A 97 2.39 -15.93 -0.53
C VAL A 97 3.17 -15.25 -1.64
N THR A 98 2.46 -14.94 -2.73
CA THR A 98 2.99 -14.09 -3.80
C THR A 98 2.53 -12.66 -3.59
N ALA A 99 3.48 -11.74 -3.45
CA ALA A 99 3.19 -10.31 -3.41
C ALA A 99 3.26 -9.73 -4.84
N PHE A 100 2.31 -8.86 -5.17
CA PHE A 100 2.26 -8.10 -6.41
C PHE A 100 2.29 -6.61 -6.07
N VAL A 101 3.32 -5.92 -6.50
CA VAL A 101 3.41 -4.46 -6.42
C VAL A 101 3.00 -3.90 -7.77
N GLU A 102 1.81 -3.32 -7.82
CA GLU A 102 1.23 -2.77 -9.04
C GLU A 102 1.68 -1.31 -9.22
N ILE A 103 2.67 -1.08 -10.07
CA ILE A 103 3.23 0.26 -10.34
C ILE A 103 2.27 1.06 -11.23
N ASP A 104 1.75 0.41 -12.26
CA ASP A 104 0.70 0.95 -13.12
C ASP A 104 -0.24 -0.19 -13.54
N LYS A 105 -1.40 -0.24 -12.92
CA LYS A 105 -2.41 -1.27 -13.15
C LYS A 105 -2.97 -1.23 -14.58
N ALA A 106 -3.09 -0.03 -15.17
CA ALA A 106 -3.67 0.12 -16.50
C ALA A 106 -2.78 -0.47 -17.59
N SER A 107 -1.47 -0.29 -17.50
CA SER A 107 -0.49 -0.88 -18.42
C SER A 107 -0.09 -2.31 -18.05
N GLY A 108 -0.35 -2.73 -16.82
CA GLY A 108 0.13 -3.99 -16.27
C GLY A 108 1.60 -3.95 -15.86
N HIS A 109 2.14 -2.77 -15.59
CA HIS A 109 3.49 -2.58 -15.05
C HIS A 109 3.51 -2.98 -13.59
N MET A 110 4.16 -4.10 -13.27
CA MET A 110 4.12 -4.68 -11.93
C MET A 110 5.38 -5.48 -11.60
N ILE A 111 5.66 -5.59 -10.31
CA ILE A 111 6.62 -6.51 -9.74
C ILE A 111 5.84 -7.58 -8.99
N SER A 112 6.18 -8.85 -9.19
CA SER A 112 5.66 -9.95 -8.39
C SER A 112 6.81 -10.75 -7.79
N GLY A 113 6.62 -11.24 -6.57
CA GLY A 113 7.67 -12.01 -5.91
C GLY A 113 7.17 -12.82 -4.75
N ARG A 114 7.98 -13.80 -4.37
CA ARG A 114 7.83 -14.63 -3.17
C ARG A 114 9.09 -14.50 -2.34
N GLY A 115 8.94 -14.55 -1.03
CA GLY A 115 10.10 -14.40 -0.18
C GLY A 115 9.81 -14.61 1.30
N ASN A 116 10.79 -14.27 2.10
CA ASN A 116 10.74 -14.34 3.56
C ASN A 116 10.99 -12.96 4.14
N GLY A 117 10.29 -12.66 5.21
CA GLY A 117 10.51 -11.39 5.90
C GLY A 117 9.71 -11.26 7.18
N THR A 118 10.12 -10.35 8.02
CA THR A 118 9.35 -9.91 9.17
C THR A 118 8.92 -8.48 8.96
N LEU A 119 7.61 -8.27 8.96
CA LEU A 119 7.00 -6.99 8.66
C LEU A 119 6.14 -6.52 9.83
N GLU A 120 6.27 -5.27 10.19
CA GLU A 120 5.47 -4.60 11.19
C GLU A 120 4.64 -3.51 10.51
N LEU A 121 3.32 -3.63 10.61
CA LEU A 121 2.37 -2.67 10.07
C LEU A 121 1.63 -2.00 11.22
N VAL A 122 1.49 -0.68 11.12
CA VAL A 122 0.64 0.11 12.00
C VAL A 122 -0.31 0.92 11.14
N ALA A 123 -1.60 0.77 11.41
CA ALA A 123 -2.63 1.46 10.63
C ALA A 123 -3.75 1.99 11.52
N ASN A 124 -4.26 3.17 11.19
CA ASN A 124 -5.52 3.73 11.65
C ASN A 124 -6.23 4.43 10.47
N GLU A 125 -7.25 5.25 10.73
CA GLU A 125 -7.98 5.96 9.67
C GLU A 125 -7.09 6.91 8.86
N ASP A 126 -6.08 7.52 9.49
CA ASP A 126 -5.26 8.60 8.91
C ASP A 126 -3.83 8.16 8.58
N MET A 127 -3.39 7.00 9.08
CA MET A 127 -2.00 6.57 9.02
C MET A 127 -1.86 5.12 8.61
N PHE A 128 -0.94 4.86 7.70
CA PHE A 128 -0.47 3.54 7.36
C PHE A 128 1.06 3.55 7.30
N THR A 129 1.68 2.74 8.13
CA THR A 129 3.15 2.56 8.13
C THR A 129 3.51 1.10 8.07
N ILE A 130 4.60 0.80 7.39
CA ILE A 130 5.16 -0.54 7.28
C ILE A 130 6.68 -0.47 7.51
N ASN A 131 7.20 -1.35 8.34
CA ASN A 131 8.62 -1.47 8.62
C ASN A 131 9.05 -2.94 8.49
N GLY A 132 10.31 -3.15 8.14
CA GLY A 132 10.92 -4.47 8.11
C GLY A 132 11.60 -4.81 6.80
N ASP A 133 12.23 -5.98 6.78
CA ASP A 133 12.98 -6.49 5.65
C ASP A 133 12.27 -7.69 5.03
N TYR A 134 12.25 -7.74 3.70
CA TYR A 134 11.70 -8.83 2.93
C TYR A 134 12.70 -9.27 1.87
N THR A 135 13.18 -10.51 1.97
CA THR A 135 14.12 -11.11 1.02
C THR A 135 13.36 -11.99 0.03
N LEU A 136 13.49 -11.70 -1.25
CA LEU A 136 12.87 -12.43 -2.34
C LEU A 136 13.63 -13.74 -2.61
N THR A 137 12.90 -14.82 -2.78
CA THR A 137 13.39 -16.12 -3.28
C THR A 137 13.20 -16.27 -4.79
N GLY A 138 12.62 -15.27 -5.42
CA GLY A 138 12.37 -15.18 -6.85
C GLY A 138 11.11 -14.40 -7.16
N GLY A 139 10.95 -14.05 -8.42
CA GLY A 139 9.82 -13.26 -8.88
C GLY A 139 9.92 -12.85 -10.33
N ASN A 140 9.05 -11.96 -10.73
CA ASN A 140 9.03 -11.42 -12.07
C ASN A 140 8.75 -9.91 -12.06
N TYR A 141 9.51 -9.15 -12.82
CA TYR A 141 9.29 -7.74 -13.05
C TYR A 141 8.81 -7.53 -14.48
N LYS A 142 7.55 -7.21 -14.63
CA LYS A 142 6.94 -6.86 -15.91
C LYS A 142 7.06 -5.36 -16.13
N PHE A 143 8.02 -4.96 -16.96
CA PHE A 143 8.22 -3.57 -17.34
C PHE A 143 7.38 -3.22 -18.57
N VAL A 144 6.54 -2.21 -18.45
CA VAL A 144 5.75 -1.69 -19.57
C VAL A 144 5.96 -0.19 -19.65
N ALA A 145 6.49 0.27 -20.80
CA ALA A 145 6.71 1.70 -21.05
C ALA A 145 5.94 2.15 -22.29
N LEU A 146 5.16 3.22 -22.14
CA LEU A 146 4.44 3.92 -23.21
C LEU A 146 3.53 2.99 -24.06
N GLY A 147 3.13 1.84 -23.56
CA GLY A 147 2.37 0.84 -24.30
C GLY A 147 3.11 0.18 -25.47
N LEU A 148 4.38 0.50 -25.69
CA LEU A 148 5.18 0.04 -26.83
C LEU A 148 6.28 -0.94 -26.43
N VAL A 149 6.81 -0.80 -25.21
CA VAL A 149 7.86 -1.66 -24.69
C VAL A 149 7.28 -2.54 -23.60
N ASN A 150 7.34 -3.85 -23.82
CA ASN A 150 6.98 -4.85 -22.83
C ASN A 150 8.18 -5.79 -22.65
N ARG A 151 8.71 -5.88 -21.44
CA ARG A 151 9.85 -6.73 -21.08
C ARG A 151 9.58 -7.40 -19.75
N ASP A 152 9.86 -8.70 -19.73
CA ASP A 152 9.78 -9.52 -18.52
C ASP A 152 11.20 -9.80 -18.02
N PHE A 153 11.45 -9.45 -16.77
CA PHE A 153 12.70 -9.69 -16.07
C PHE A 153 12.47 -10.72 -14.96
N GLU A 154 13.30 -11.72 -14.88
CA GLU A 154 13.27 -12.72 -13.81
C GLU A 154 14.08 -12.21 -12.62
N ILE A 155 13.39 -11.96 -11.49
CA ILE A 155 14.02 -11.51 -10.24
C ILE A 155 14.79 -12.67 -9.62
N GLN A 156 16.02 -12.39 -9.24
CA GLN A 156 16.92 -13.39 -8.67
C GLN A 156 16.73 -13.56 -7.17
N ASP A 157 17.03 -14.75 -6.69
CA ASP A 157 17.07 -15.07 -5.26
C ASP A 157 18.09 -14.17 -4.55
N GLY A 158 17.71 -13.69 -3.35
CA GLY A 158 18.52 -12.76 -2.56
C GLY A 158 18.23 -11.28 -2.81
N SER A 159 17.43 -10.93 -3.80
CA SER A 159 16.90 -9.57 -3.95
C SER A 159 16.11 -9.17 -2.70
N SER A 160 16.16 -7.91 -2.32
CA SER A 160 15.52 -7.46 -1.07
C SER A 160 14.70 -6.18 -1.19
N VAL A 161 13.77 -6.06 -0.27
CA VAL A 161 12.91 -4.88 -0.09
C VAL A 161 12.97 -4.52 1.39
N THR A 162 13.36 -3.27 1.69
CA THR A 162 13.37 -2.72 3.06
C THR A 162 12.36 -1.62 3.19
N PHE A 163 11.39 -1.83 4.06
CA PHE A 163 10.33 -0.87 4.37
C PHE A 163 10.74 0.00 5.55
N ASN A 164 10.61 1.33 5.41
CA ASN A 164 11.07 2.33 6.38
C ASN A 164 9.95 3.27 6.83
N GLY A 165 8.75 2.76 7.06
CA GLY A 165 7.58 3.50 7.50
C GLY A 165 6.64 3.83 6.36
N ASP A 166 6.96 4.78 5.50
CA ASP A 166 6.18 5.13 4.32
C ASP A 166 6.49 4.18 3.15
N LEU A 167 5.45 3.75 2.43
CA LEU A 167 5.62 2.93 1.22
C LEU A 167 6.48 3.62 0.15
N MET A 168 6.45 4.96 0.09
CA MET A 168 7.26 5.73 -0.88
C MET A 168 8.72 5.84 -0.47
N GLU A 169 9.07 5.55 0.78
CA GLU A 169 10.43 5.51 1.30
C GLU A 169 11.02 4.09 1.31
N THR A 170 10.36 3.15 0.67
CA THR A 170 10.81 1.77 0.55
C THR A 170 12.09 1.69 -0.28
N SER A 171 13.10 1.02 0.25
CA SER A 171 14.36 0.74 -0.44
C SER A 171 14.28 -0.61 -1.15
N LEU A 172 14.73 -0.63 -2.39
CA LEU A 172 14.76 -1.83 -3.23
C LEU A 172 16.19 -2.16 -3.64
N ASP A 173 16.60 -3.39 -3.45
CA ASP A 173 17.84 -3.98 -3.98
C ASP A 173 17.48 -5.22 -4.79
N ILE A 174 17.24 -5.04 -6.08
CA ILE A 174 16.66 -6.04 -6.97
C ILE A 174 17.63 -6.40 -8.09
N ASP A 175 18.09 -7.63 -8.06
CA ASP A 175 18.80 -8.25 -9.17
C ASP A 175 17.81 -8.95 -10.11
N ALA A 176 17.85 -8.62 -11.41
CA ALA A 176 16.94 -9.19 -12.38
C ALA A 176 17.62 -9.54 -13.70
N LEU A 177 17.24 -10.67 -14.28
CA LEU A 177 17.74 -11.17 -15.55
C LEU A 177 16.72 -11.00 -16.67
N TYR A 178 17.18 -10.42 -17.78
CA TYR A 178 16.40 -10.41 -19.02
C TYR A 178 16.88 -11.52 -19.95
N LYS A 179 15.97 -12.43 -20.30
CA LYS A 179 16.23 -13.53 -21.25
C LYS A 179 15.56 -13.24 -22.59
N THR A 180 16.34 -13.21 -23.67
CA THR A 180 15.80 -13.06 -25.03
C THR A 180 16.40 -14.13 -25.95
N LYS A 181 15.61 -14.55 -26.93
CA LYS A 181 16.09 -15.45 -27.99
C LYS A 181 16.64 -14.61 -29.14
N ALA A 182 17.88 -14.77 -29.47
CA ALA A 182 18.44 -14.24 -30.70
C ALA A 182 18.36 -15.33 -31.80
N SER A 183 17.79 -15.03 -32.96
CA SER A 183 17.85 -15.87 -34.13
C SER A 183 19.17 -15.54 -34.83
N LEU A 184 20.11 -16.50 -34.89
CA LEU A 184 21.28 -16.42 -35.72
C LEU A 184 20.86 -16.90 -37.12
N SER A 185 20.73 -15.98 -38.07
CA SER A 185 20.55 -16.26 -39.50
C SER A 185 21.87 -16.26 -40.20
#